data_26135a15f9529b17952cf107daf9635c
#
_entry.id   26135a15f9529b17952cf107daf9635c
#
_cell.length_a   1.000
_cell.length_b   1.000
_cell.length_c   1.000
_cell.angle_alpha   90.00
_cell.angle_beta   90.00
_cell.angle_gamma   90.00
#
_symmetry.space_group_name_H-M   'P 1'
#
loop_
_entity.id
_entity.type
_entity.pdbx_description
1 polymer ?
#
loop_
_entity_poly.entity_id
_entity_poly.type
_entity_poly.pdbx_seq_one_letter_code
_entity_poly.pdbx_strand_id
1 'polypeptide(L)'
;MCKVQYEMTPEEAFKEVIKVKAFVKGGVTISGGEPMLQPDFVASLFKLCKDTGMHTAVDTSGFILNDKVREALKYTDLVLLDIKHINPEKYRILTGKPLKPTLKFIEYLKDINKPIWIRYVLVPGYSDDEADLHNWAKFVSGLKNVERVDILPFHQMGMQKWKELNQEYKLSEVNPPTAELISKTTEIFRSYGLKV
;
A
#
# COMPACT_ATOMS: atom_id res chain seq x y z
N MET A 1 21.44 0.40 -2.22
CA MET A 1 20.97 0.81 -3.55
C MET A 1 20.29 -0.41 -4.18
N CYS A 2 18.95 -0.43 -4.33
CA CYS A 2 18.30 -1.54 -5.03
C CYS A 2 18.86 -1.62 -6.44
N LYS A 3 19.26 -2.80 -6.89
CA LYS A 3 19.63 -3.02 -8.28
C LYS A 3 18.39 -2.77 -9.14
N VAL A 4 18.40 -1.71 -9.92
CA VAL A 4 17.41 -1.49 -10.99
C VAL A 4 17.65 -2.61 -12.00
N GLN A 5 16.64 -3.46 -12.22
CA GLN A 5 16.77 -4.55 -13.20
C GLN A 5 16.59 -4.04 -14.64
N TYR A 6 15.71 -3.04 -14.81
CA TYR A 6 15.42 -2.43 -16.12
C TYR A 6 15.10 -0.95 -15.95
N GLU A 7 15.55 -0.13 -16.89
CA GLU A 7 15.06 1.23 -17.09
C GLU A 7 14.12 1.20 -18.30
N MET A 8 12.92 1.73 -18.13
CA MET A 8 11.90 1.77 -19.20
C MET A 8 11.23 3.13 -19.20
N THR A 9 10.87 3.60 -20.39
CA THR A 9 9.92 4.70 -20.52
C THR A 9 8.49 4.22 -20.24
N PRO A 10 7.53 5.13 -19.95
CA PRO A 10 6.13 4.76 -19.79
C PRO A 10 5.56 4.03 -21.01
N GLU A 11 5.98 4.41 -22.23
CA GLU A 11 5.57 3.79 -23.49
C GLU A 11 6.12 2.38 -23.64
N GLU A 12 7.37 2.14 -23.25
CA GLU A 12 7.97 0.80 -23.25
C GLU A 12 7.27 -0.11 -22.24
N ALA A 13 7.05 0.39 -21.02
CA ALA A 13 6.29 -0.35 -20.00
C ALA A 13 4.86 -0.64 -20.47
N PHE A 14 4.20 0.30 -21.12
CA PHE A 14 2.87 0.11 -21.68
C PHE A 14 2.86 -0.97 -22.78
N LYS A 15 3.88 -1.05 -23.65
CA LYS A 15 4.00 -2.13 -24.63
C LYS A 15 4.03 -3.51 -23.98
N GLU A 16 4.72 -3.65 -22.85
CA GLU A 16 4.72 -4.94 -22.11
C GLU A 16 3.34 -5.24 -21.51
N VAL A 17 2.67 -4.23 -20.94
CA VAL A 17 1.31 -4.38 -20.42
C VAL A 17 0.31 -4.83 -21.49
N ILE A 18 0.37 -4.25 -22.68
CA ILE A 18 -0.54 -4.59 -23.79
C ILE A 18 -0.36 -6.04 -24.26
N LYS A 19 0.85 -6.59 -24.24
CA LYS A 19 1.10 -7.99 -24.64
C LYS A 19 0.26 -8.98 -23.83
N VAL A 20 -0.01 -8.67 -22.56
CA VAL A 20 -0.75 -9.56 -21.65
C VAL A 20 -2.21 -9.16 -21.46
N LYS A 21 -2.66 -8.04 -22.04
CA LYS A 21 -4.02 -7.50 -21.87
C LYS A 21 -5.12 -8.53 -22.16
N ALA A 22 -4.95 -9.34 -23.21
CA ALA A 22 -5.95 -10.36 -23.57
C ALA A 22 -6.11 -11.47 -22.53
N PHE A 23 -5.13 -11.65 -21.66
CA PHE A 23 -5.11 -12.68 -20.62
C PHE A 23 -5.48 -12.15 -19.23
N VAL A 24 -5.60 -10.83 -19.07
CA VAL A 24 -5.83 -10.16 -17.79
C VAL A 24 -7.24 -9.57 -17.77
N LYS A 25 -8.09 -10.07 -16.86
CA LYS A 25 -9.46 -9.54 -16.67
C LYS A 25 -9.52 -8.27 -15.82
N GLY A 26 -8.47 -7.92 -15.12
CA GLY A 26 -8.40 -6.78 -14.20
C GLY A 26 -7.82 -5.54 -14.86
N GLY A 27 -6.73 -5.06 -14.30
CA GLY A 27 -6.05 -3.84 -14.74
C GLY A 27 -4.56 -3.92 -14.49
N VAL A 28 -3.95 -2.76 -14.33
CA VAL A 28 -2.53 -2.61 -14.04
C VAL A 28 -2.36 -2.07 -12.62
N THR A 29 -1.52 -2.73 -11.84
CA THR A 29 -1.08 -2.23 -10.55
C THR A 29 0.39 -1.86 -10.61
N ILE A 30 0.73 -0.62 -10.26
CA ILE A 30 2.12 -0.21 -10.03
C ILE A 30 2.41 -0.36 -8.55
N SER A 31 3.42 -1.18 -8.24
CA SER A 31 3.95 -1.45 -6.91
C SER A 31 5.48 -1.39 -6.96
N GLY A 32 6.15 -1.71 -5.88
CA GLY A 32 7.61 -1.80 -5.83
C GLY A 32 8.18 -1.18 -4.56
N GLY A 33 9.19 -0.29 -4.65
CA GLY A 33 9.63 0.48 -3.49
C GLY A 33 8.55 1.48 -3.06
N GLU A 34 8.56 2.67 -3.65
CA GLU A 34 7.49 3.67 -3.51
C GLU A 34 7.24 4.29 -4.89
N PRO A 35 6.14 3.92 -5.57
CA PRO A 35 5.85 4.41 -6.92
C PRO A 35 5.74 5.92 -7.01
N MET A 36 5.28 6.57 -5.93
CA MET A 36 5.11 8.03 -5.90
C MET A 36 6.43 8.80 -5.78
N LEU A 37 7.59 8.13 -5.77
CA LEU A 37 8.89 8.75 -6.05
C LEU A 37 9.06 9.06 -7.54
N GLN A 38 8.30 8.40 -8.42
CA GLN A 38 8.30 8.61 -9.87
C GLN A 38 6.89 8.96 -10.38
N PRO A 39 6.24 10.01 -9.86
CA PRO A 39 4.83 10.29 -10.14
C PRO A 39 4.57 10.64 -11.60
N ASP A 40 5.52 11.25 -12.31
CA ASP A 40 5.41 11.57 -13.74
C ASP A 40 5.35 10.27 -14.59
N PHE A 41 6.14 9.26 -14.22
CA PHE A 41 6.08 7.93 -14.85
C PHE A 41 4.74 7.27 -14.60
N VAL A 42 4.26 7.27 -13.34
CA VAL A 42 2.96 6.69 -12.97
C VAL A 42 1.83 7.36 -13.74
N ALA A 43 1.82 8.69 -13.79
CA ALA A 43 0.79 9.46 -14.52
C ALA A 43 0.78 9.11 -16.01
N SER A 44 1.94 9.08 -16.65
CA SER A 44 2.06 8.80 -18.08
C SER A 44 1.64 7.37 -18.43
N LEU A 45 2.11 6.37 -17.67
CA LEU A 45 1.73 4.97 -17.89
C LEU A 45 0.24 4.75 -17.64
N PHE A 46 -0.31 5.31 -16.56
CA PHE A 46 -1.74 5.15 -16.26
C PHE A 46 -2.64 5.85 -17.28
N LYS A 47 -2.23 7.00 -17.81
CA LYS A 47 -2.95 7.65 -18.91
C LYS A 47 -3.05 6.72 -20.13
N LEU A 48 -1.93 6.13 -20.57
CA LEU A 48 -1.92 5.16 -21.67
C LEU A 48 -2.82 3.95 -21.37
N CYS A 49 -2.82 3.46 -20.13
CA CYS A 49 -3.69 2.36 -19.72
C CYS A 49 -5.17 2.76 -19.78
N LYS A 50 -5.52 3.95 -19.29
CA LYS A 50 -6.90 4.48 -19.33
C LYS A 50 -7.41 4.66 -20.74
N ASP A 51 -6.59 5.14 -21.67
CA ASP A 51 -6.94 5.29 -23.09
C ASP A 51 -7.33 3.96 -23.75
N THR A 52 -6.91 2.82 -23.18
CA THR A 52 -7.29 1.47 -23.62
C THR A 52 -8.36 0.81 -22.76
N GLY A 53 -8.98 1.55 -21.84
CA GLY A 53 -10.04 1.05 -20.96
C GLY A 53 -9.56 0.12 -19.82
N MET A 54 -8.26 0.12 -19.51
CA MET A 54 -7.74 -0.66 -18.39
C MET A 54 -7.93 0.06 -17.07
N HIS A 55 -8.30 -0.70 -16.04
CA HIS A 55 -8.32 -0.24 -14.66
C HIS A 55 -6.88 -0.04 -14.13
N THR A 56 -6.68 1.00 -13.34
CA THR A 56 -5.35 1.37 -12.83
C THR A 56 -5.34 1.41 -11.32
N ALA A 57 -4.35 0.80 -10.69
CA ALA A 57 -4.17 0.82 -9.25
C ALA A 57 -2.72 1.16 -8.88
N VAL A 58 -2.54 1.90 -7.80
CA VAL A 58 -1.21 2.19 -7.23
C VAL A 58 -1.11 1.67 -5.82
N ASP A 59 -0.01 0.99 -5.52
CA ASP A 59 0.33 0.48 -4.20
C ASP A 59 1.37 1.40 -3.56
N THR A 60 0.99 2.14 -2.53
CA THR A 60 1.80 3.21 -1.95
C THR A 60 1.67 3.28 -0.43
N SER A 61 2.72 3.78 0.21
CA SER A 61 2.69 4.15 1.63
C SER A 61 1.94 5.46 1.92
N GLY A 62 1.61 6.22 0.87
CA GLY A 62 0.99 7.54 1.00
C GLY A 62 1.89 8.59 1.68
N PHE A 63 3.20 8.38 1.69
CA PHE A 63 4.12 9.31 2.35
C PHE A 63 4.33 10.61 1.57
N ILE A 64 4.16 10.59 0.25
CA ILE A 64 4.42 11.71 -0.66
C ILE A 64 3.09 12.25 -1.19
N LEU A 65 2.87 13.56 -1.01
CA LEU A 65 1.74 14.27 -1.57
C LEU A 65 2.22 15.64 -2.08
N ASN A 66 2.33 15.77 -3.39
CA ASN A 66 2.66 17.01 -4.11
C ASN A 66 1.81 17.10 -5.38
N ASP A 67 1.95 18.16 -6.16
CA ASP A 67 1.14 18.38 -7.36
C ASP A 67 1.32 17.27 -8.41
N LYS A 68 2.53 16.74 -8.56
CA LYS A 68 2.80 15.62 -9.49
C LYS A 68 2.09 14.32 -9.05
N VAL A 69 2.07 14.06 -7.74
CA VAL A 69 1.32 12.92 -7.17
C VAL A 69 -0.19 13.13 -7.34
N ARG A 70 -0.68 14.36 -7.15
CA ARG A 70 -2.09 14.70 -7.42
C ARG A 70 -2.45 14.47 -8.88
N GLU A 71 -1.55 14.80 -9.81
CA GLU A 71 -1.73 14.52 -11.24
C GLU A 71 -1.80 13.01 -11.52
N ALA A 72 -0.87 12.21 -10.97
CA ALA A 72 -0.90 10.76 -11.12
C ALA A 72 -2.21 10.14 -10.59
N LEU A 73 -2.72 10.66 -9.47
CA LEU A 73 -3.97 10.21 -8.87
C LEU A 73 -5.21 10.49 -9.76
N LYS A 74 -5.16 11.43 -10.71
CA LYS A 74 -6.26 11.62 -11.67
C LYS A 74 -6.45 10.42 -12.59
N TYR A 75 -5.36 9.73 -12.93
CA TYR A 75 -5.37 8.55 -13.79
C TYR A 75 -5.39 7.23 -13.01
N THR A 76 -5.50 7.30 -11.67
CA THR A 76 -5.56 6.14 -10.77
C THR A 76 -7.02 5.85 -10.42
N ASP A 77 -7.49 4.62 -10.61
CA ASP A 77 -8.84 4.22 -10.22
C ASP A 77 -8.89 3.76 -8.76
N LEU A 78 -7.86 3.09 -8.28
CA LEU A 78 -7.79 2.50 -6.95
C LEU A 78 -6.44 2.77 -6.29
N VAL A 79 -6.45 3.12 -5.02
CA VAL A 79 -5.22 3.20 -4.21
C VAL A 79 -5.17 2.04 -3.23
N LEU A 80 -4.12 1.21 -3.34
CA LEU A 80 -3.76 0.23 -2.32
C LEU A 80 -2.86 0.96 -1.32
N LEU A 81 -3.37 1.23 -0.13
CA LEU A 81 -2.71 2.11 0.84
C LEU A 81 -2.25 1.33 2.07
N ASP A 82 -0.96 1.38 2.32
CA ASP A 82 -0.35 0.82 3.52
C ASP A 82 -0.54 1.75 4.74
N ILE A 83 -1.35 1.35 5.71
CA ILE A 83 -1.44 2.02 7.01
C ILE A 83 -0.86 1.09 8.08
N LYS A 84 0.44 1.19 8.30
CA LYS A 84 1.19 0.27 9.18
C LYS A 84 0.78 0.39 10.66
N HIS A 85 0.40 1.57 11.12
CA HIS A 85 -0.07 1.85 12.48
C HIS A 85 -0.71 3.25 12.52
N ILE A 86 -1.59 3.53 13.51
CA ILE A 86 -2.17 4.88 13.72
C ILE A 86 -1.58 5.61 14.94
N ASN A 87 -0.92 4.90 15.85
CA ASN A 87 -0.14 5.54 16.90
C ASN A 87 1.18 6.07 16.27
N PRO A 88 1.49 7.39 16.41
CA PRO A 88 2.64 7.99 15.74
C PRO A 88 3.99 7.42 16.16
N GLU A 89 4.14 7.02 17.43
CA GLU A 89 5.39 6.45 17.94
C GLU A 89 5.60 5.03 17.41
N LYS A 90 4.58 4.17 17.49
CA LYS A 90 4.62 2.81 16.96
C LYS A 90 4.78 2.82 15.44
N TYR A 91 4.11 3.74 14.73
CA TYR A 91 4.33 3.93 13.29
C TYR A 91 5.79 4.26 12.97
N ARG A 92 6.41 5.16 13.77
CA ARG A 92 7.81 5.52 13.59
C ARG A 92 8.77 4.37 13.87
N ILE A 93 8.47 3.53 14.86
CA ILE A 93 9.26 2.31 15.17
C ILE A 93 9.21 1.36 13.97
N LEU A 94 8.02 1.12 13.40
CA LEU A 94 7.82 0.20 12.28
C LEU A 94 8.41 0.70 10.96
N THR A 95 8.31 2.00 10.68
CA THR A 95 8.60 2.56 9.33
C THR A 95 9.84 3.44 9.28
N GLY A 96 10.33 3.89 10.43
CA GLY A 96 11.38 4.92 10.52
C GLY A 96 10.92 6.31 10.07
N LYS A 97 9.61 6.51 9.83
CA LYS A 97 9.03 7.75 9.27
C LYS A 97 7.89 8.28 10.15
N PRO A 98 7.60 9.59 10.10
CA PRO A 98 6.44 10.15 10.79
C PRO A 98 5.12 9.73 10.10
N LEU A 99 4.07 9.53 10.88
CA LEU A 99 2.72 9.18 10.39
C LEU A 99 2.01 10.34 9.65
N LYS A 100 2.30 11.58 10.06
CA LYS A 100 1.58 12.78 9.59
C LYS A 100 1.46 12.92 8.05
N PRO A 101 2.51 12.63 7.23
CA PRO A 101 2.36 12.67 5.77
C PRO A 101 1.31 11.69 5.25
N THR A 102 1.31 10.45 5.73
CA THR A 102 0.31 9.43 5.33
C THR A 102 -1.11 9.85 5.71
N LEU A 103 -1.32 10.45 6.90
CA LEU A 103 -2.64 10.98 7.27
C LEU A 103 -3.10 12.11 6.35
N LYS A 104 -2.21 13.02 5.92
CA LYS A 104 -2.53 14.06 4.93
C LYS A 104 -2.89 13.47 3.58
N PHE A 105 -2.22 12.39 3.18
CA PHE A 105 -2.54 11.68 1.94
C PHE A 105 -3.94 11.04 2.01
N ILE A 106 -4.28 10.40 3.14
CA ILE A 106 -5.60 9.82 3.39
C ILE A 106 -6.69 10.91 3.32
N GLU A 107 -6.46 12.05 3.97
CA GLU A 107 -7.39 13.17 3.95
C GLU A 107 -7.63 13.67 2.52
N TYR A 108 -6.57 13.84 1.74
CA TYR A 108 -6.69 14.18 0.32
C TYR A 108 -7.49 13.13 -0.49
N LEU A 109 -7.21 11.83 -0.31
CA LEU A 109 -7.97 10.79 -1.00
C LEU A 109 -9.47 10.79 -0.62
N LYS A 110 -9.77 11.09 0.66
CA LYS A 110 -11.14 11.28 1.14
C LYS A 110 -11.82 12.47 0.44
N ASP A 111 -11.12 13.62 0.36
CA ASP A 111 -11.65 14.84 -0.25
C ASP A 111 -12.01 14.66 -1.72
N ILE A 112 -11.20 13.91 -2.46
CA ILE A 112 -11.46 13.59 -3.87
C ILE A 112 -12.31 12.32 -4.06
N ASN A 113 -12.82 11.73 -2.97
CA ASN A 113 -13.59 10.47 -2.95
C ASN A 113 -12.90 9.33 -3.74
N LYS A 114 -11.57 9.21 -3.64
CA LYS A 114 -10.80 8.17 -4.33
C LYS A 114 -10.99 6.82 -3.64
N PRO A 115 -11.38 5.75 -4.36
CA PRO A 115 -11.46 4.40 -3.81
C PRO A 115 -10.13 3.94 -3.20
N ILE A 116 -10.21 3.33 -2.01
CA ILE A 116 -9.04 2.84 -1.28
C ILE A 116 -9.27 1.39 -0.85
N TRP A 117 -8.30 0.54 -1.07
CA TRP A 117 -8.13 -0.71 -0.34
C TRP A 117 -6.99 -0.50 0.65
N ILE A 118 -7.25 -0.72 1.92
CA ILE A 118 -6.22 -0.54 2.95
C ILE A 118 -5.53 -1.86 3.21
N ARG A 119 -4.21 -1.81 3.30
CA ARG A 119 -3.35 -2.95 3.58
C ARG A 119 -2.79 -2.82 4.99
N TYR A 120 -3.09 -3.81 5.83
CA TYR A 120 -2.61 -3.90 7.19
C TYR A 120 -1.62 -5.04 7.34
N VAL A 121 -0.36 -4.74 7.59
CA VAL A 121 0.65 -5.78 7.82
C VAL A 121 0.62 -6.17 9.29
N LEU A 122 0.19 -7.40 9.56
CA LEU A 122 0.12 -7.96 10.91
C LEU A 122 1.47 -8.55 11.31
N VAL A 123 2.19 -7.84 12.16
CA VAL A 123 3.54 -8.18 12.65
C VAL A 123 3.45 -8.48 14.14
N PRO A 124 3.62 -9.75 14.58
CA PRO A 124 3.59 -10.11 15.99
C PRO A 124 4.59 -9.31 16.83
N GLY A 125 4.12 -8.80 17.98
CA GLY A 125 4.89 -7.95 18.87
C GLY A 125 5.04 -6.49 18.45
N TYR A 126 4.52 -6.09 17.28
CA TYR A 126 4.63 -4.74 16.75
C TYR A 126 3.29 -4.11 16.35
N SER A 127 2.42 -4.86 15.71
CA SER A 127 1.11 -4.36 15.23
C SER A 127 -0.05 -5.27 15.62
N ASP A 128 0.10 -6.10 16.64
CA ASP A 128 -0.87 -7.09 17.10
C ASP A 128 -1.47 -6.78 18.47
N ASP A 129 -1.12 -5.64 19.08
CA ASP A 129 -1.74 -5.18 20.33
C ASP A 129 -3.25 -4.93 20.12
N GLU A 130 -4.08 -5.54 20.96
CA GLU A 130 -5.54 -5.54 20.79
C GLU A 130 -6.14 -4.13 20.83
N ALA A 131 -5.67 -3.28 21.74
CA ALA A 131 -6.15 -1.91 21.85
C ALA A 131 -5.78 -1.09 20.60
N ASP A 132 -4.60 -1.33 20.04
CA ASP A 132 -4.17 -0.70 18.79
C ASP A 132 -4.96 -1.20 17.57
N LEU A 133 -5.30 -2.48 17.52
CA LEU A 133 -6.17 -3.05 16.48
C LEU A 133 -7.55 -2.39 16.51
N HIS A 134 -8.16 -2.25 17.70
CA HIS A 134 -9.44 -1.55 17.86
C HIS A 134 -9.35 -0.07 17.46
N ASN A 135 -8.29 0.63 17.88
CA ASN A 135 -8.08 2.04 17.53
C ASN A 135 -7.89 2.21 16.02
N TRP A 136 -7.11 1.31 15.39
CA TRP A 136 -6.89 1.31 13.95
C TRP A 136 -8.20 1.05 13.18
N ALA A 137 -8.96 0.03 13.57
CA ALA A 137 -10.24 -0.30 12.95
C ALA A 137 -11.25 0.85 13.08
N LYS A 138 -11.33 1.48 14.25
CA LYS A 138 -12.16 2.67 14.49
C LYS A 138 -11.77 3.84 13.58
N PHE A 139 -10.47 4.09 13.41
CA PHE A 139 -9.99 5.13 12.50
C PHE A 139 -10.41 4.85 11.06
N VAL A 140 -10.14 3.62 10.57
CA VAL A 140 -10.43 3.22 9.19
C VAL A 140 -11.94 3.20 8.90
N SER A 141 -12.76 2.75 9.85
CA SER A 141 -14.22 2.73 9.68
C SER A 141 -14.84 4.13 9.52
N GLY A 142 -14.13 5.17 9.94
CA GLY A 142 -14.50 6.57 9.69
C GLY A 142 -14.23 7.07 8.26
N LEU A 143 -13.53 6.29 7.43
CA LEU A 143 -13.18 6.65 6.07
C LEU A 143 -14.22 6.07 5.09
N LYS A 144 -15.06 6.93 4.51
CA LYS A 144 -16.20 6.50 3.67
C LYS A 144 -15.80 5.94 2.30
N ASN A 145 -14.58 6.22 1.85
CA ASN A 145 -14.03 5.81 0.56
C ASN A 145 -13.17 4.53 0.64
N VAL A 146 -13.15 3.86 1.79
CA VAL A 146 -12.51 2.55 1.95
C VAL A 146 -13.49 1.46 1.51
N GLU A 147 -13.09 0.69 0.50
CA GLU A 147 -13.90 -0.40 -0.04
C GLU A 147 -13.55 -1.75 0.58
N ARG A 148 -12.30 -1.90 1.02
CA ARG A 148 -11.75 -3.16 1.52
C ARG A 148 -10.55 -2.95 2.43
N VAL A 149 -10.35 -3.89 3.35
CA VAL A 149 -9.13 -4.02 4.16
C VAL A 149 -8.51 -5.39 3.89
N ASP A 150 -7.25 -5.42 3.51
CA ASP A 150 -6.46 -6.64 3.36
C ASP A 150 -5.52 -6.79 4.56
N ILE A 151 -5.71 -7.82 5.37
CA ILE A 151 -4.74 -8.20 6.40
C ILE A 151 -3.64 -9.01 5.71
N LEU A 152 -2.42 -8.51 5.77
CA LEU A 152 -1.23 -9.13 5.22
C LEU A 152 -0.42 -9.76 6.36
N PRO A 153 -0.43 -11.08 6.51
CA PRO A 153 0.41 -11.74 7.48
C PRO A 153 1.89 -11.44 7.21
N PHE A 154 2.62 -11.01 8.24
CA PHE A 154 4.06 -10.83 8.14
C PHE A 154 4.75 -12.13 7.70
N HIS A 155 5.75 -12.00 6.85
CA HIS A 155 6.63 -13.09 6.42
C HIS A 155 8.06 -12.59 6.17
N GLN A 156 9.03 -13.48 6.28
CA GLN A 156 10.46 -13.14 6.19
C GLN A 156 11.02 -13.13 4.75
N MET A 157 10.19 -13.28 3.71
CA MET A 157 10.66 -13.34 2.31
C MET A 157 11.45 -12.09 1.85
N GLY A 158 11.26 -10.96 2.53
CA GLY A 158 12.02 -9.74 2.27
C GLY A 158 13.45 -9.73 2.81
N MET A 159 13.83 -10.68 3.70
CA MET A 159 15.11 -10.68 4.41
C MET A 159 16.32 -10.69 3.45
N GLN A 160 16.21 -11.42 2.33
CA GLN A 160 17.30 -11.47 1.34
C GLN A 160 17.63 -10.09 0.76
N LYS A 161 16.62 -9.24 0.51
CA LYS A 161 16.83 -7.86 0.01
C LYS A 161 17.60 -7.00 1.00
N TRP A 162 17.37 -7.18 2.31
CA TRP A 162 18.09 -6.46 3.35
C TRP A 162 19.56 -6.89 3.41
N LYS A 163 19.83 -8.20 3.26
CA LYS A 163 21.21 -8.73 3.17
C LYS A 163 21.95 -8.19 1.94
N GLU A 164 21.29 -8.14 0.78
CA GLU A 164 21.86 -7.57 -0.46
C GLU A 164 22.17 -6.07 -0.34
N LEU A 165 21.43 -5.36 0.51
CA LEU A 165 21.65 -3.93 0.81
C LEU A 165 22.68 -3.70 1.93
N ASN A 166 23.27 -4.76 2.50
CA ASN A 166 24.13 -4.71 3.70
C ASN A 166 23.46 -3.95 4.87
N GLN A 167 22.14 -4.15 5.05
CA GLN A 167 21.37 -3.54 6.13
C GLN A 167 20.90 -4.63 7.10
N GLU A 168 20.88 -4.28 8.39
CA GLU A 168 20.34 -5.14 9.43
C GLU A 168 18.82 -5.29 9.28
N TYR A 169 18.34 -6.52 9.25
CA TYR A 169 16.90 -6.80 9.24
C TYR A 169 16.39 -6.98 10.66
N LYS A 170 15.80 -5.93 11.22
CA LYS A 170 15.35 -5.86 12.61
C LYS A 170 14.25 -6.87 13.01
N LEU A 171 13.59 -7.47 12.02
CA LEU A 171 12.50 -8.44 12.24
C LEU A 171 12.95 -9.90 12.00
N SER A 172 14.28 -10.17 12.04
CA SER A 172 14.84 -11.50 11.79
C SER A 172 14.30 -12.57 12.76
N GLU A 173 14.03 -12.19 14.00
CA GLU A 173 13.54 -13.08 15.07
C GLU A 173 12.00 -13.11 15.18
N VAL A 174 11.29 -12.33 14.36
CA VAL A 174 9.83 -12.28 14.39
C VAL A 174 9.25 -13.42 13.58
N ASN A 175 8.46 -14.28 14.22
CA ASN A 175 7.75 -15.34 13.55
C ASN A 175 6.50 -14.78 12.81
N PRO A 176 6.05 -15.42 11.73
CA PRO A 176 4.76 -15.11 11.13
C PRO A 176 3.61 -15.22 12.14
N PRO A 177 2.52 -14.43 12.01
CA PRO A 177 1.37 -14.53 12.88
C PRO A 177 0.69 -15.90 12.75
N THR A 178 0.15 -16.40 13.87
CA THR A 178 -0.64 -17.64 13.88
C THR A 178 -1.98 -17.45 13.18
N ALA A 179 -2.60 -18.52 12.72
CA ALA A 179 -3.95 -18.49 12.14
C ALA A 179 -4.98 -17.93 13.13
N GLU A 180 -4.82 -18.20 14.43
CA GLU A 180 -5.66 -17.67 15.50
C GLU A 180 -5.54 -16.15 15.61
N LEU A 181 -4.32 -15.60 15.60
CA LEU A 181 -4.09 -14.15 15.62
C LEU A 181 -4.68 -13.46 14.39
N ILE A 182 -4.55 -14.06 13.20
CA ILE A 182 -5.15 -13.55 11.97
C ILE A 182 -6.68 -13.56 12.09
N SER A 183 -7.29 -14.64 12.57
CA SER A 183 -8.74 -14.75 12.77
C SER A 183 -9.24 -13.70 13.76
N LYS A 184 -8.60 -13.57 14.92
CA LYS A 184 -8.93 -12.55 15.92
C LYS A 184 -8.85 -11.12 15.34
N THR A 185 -7.79 -10.81 14.61
CA THR A 185 -7.64 -9.50 13.97
C THR A 185 -8.75 -9.24 12.96
N THR A 186 -9.09 -10.27 12.17
CA THR A 186 -10.20 -10.20 11.19
C THR A 186 -11.53 -9.94 11.88
N GLU A 187 -11.83 -10.61 12.98
CA GLU A 187 -13.05 -10.43 13.77
C GLU A 187 -13.13 -9.02 14.34
N ILE A 188 -12.03 -8.51 14.91
CA ILE A 188 -11.96 -7.13 15.39
C ILE A 188 -12.30 -6.16 14.24
N PHE A 189 -11.66 -6.28 13.09
CA PHE A 189 -11.90 -5.35 11.98
C PHE A 189 -13.34 -5.43 11.45
N ARG A 190 -13.91 -6.64 11.34
CA ARG A 190 -15.31 -6.84 10.96
C ARG A 190 -16.30 -6.27 11.97
N SER A 191 -15.97 -6.26 13.26
CA SER A 191 -16.83 -5.68 14.31
C SER A 191 -17.03 -4.16 14.16
N TYR A 192 -16.14 -3.48 13.42
CA TYR A 192 -16.26 -2.07 13.02
C TYR A 192 -16.91 -1.87 11.64
N GLY A 193 -17.47 -2.92 11.05
CA GLY A 193 -18.12 -2.87 9.74
C GLY A 193 -17.15 -2.85 8.55
N LEU A 194 -15.86 -3.13 8.79
CA LEU A 194 -14.87 -3.19 7.71
C LEU A 194 -15.05 -4.48 6.90
N LYS A 195 -14.94 -4.36 5.59
CA LYS A 195 -14.94 -5.50 4.67
C LYS A 195 -13.51 -6.07 4.59
N VAL A 196 -13.28 -7.18 5.28
CA VAL A 196 -12.01 -7.89 5.38
C VAL A 196 -12.10 -9.23 4.68
#